data_db08688bb880b1f2f0edfb5301fba3d5
#
_entry.id   db08688bb880b1f2f0edfb5301fba3d5
#
_cell.length_a   1.000
_cell.length_b   1.000
_cell.length_c   1.000
_cell.angle_alpha   90.00
_cell.angle_beta   90.00
_cell.angle_gamma   90.00
#
_symmetry.space_group_name_H-M   'P 1'
#
loop_
_entity.id
_entity.type
_entity.pdbx_description
1 polymer ?
#
loop_
_entity_poly.entity_id
_entity_poly.type
_entity_poly.pdbx_seq_one_letter_code
_entity_poly.pdbx_strand_id
1 'polypeptide(L)'
;MSSGEIAVATTQSSVGFGEAIGLGFKNYFNFNSRATRAEYWWFVLFYFLLSLIPIVNWFVWIVFLIPSISLTTRRLHDIGKTGWWQLWYGLAQIAMWVTFLAALFVGIATAISGESMAGVFVLAAAAFITAIATAVWFLIWLIRQGENGSNKYGPDPRVTPSEYSNRSRPIISVHLKKEQGKPISISLLRGFSRDLLGLKHY
;
A
#
# COMPACT_ATOMS: atom_id res chain seq x y z
N MET A 1 -17.65 -38.12 16.56
CA MET A 1 -16.72 -38.26 15.45
C MET A 1 -16.48 -36.85 14.92
N SER A 2 -15.33 -36.30 15.25
CA SER A 2 -14.95 -34.92 14.97
C SER A 2 -14.75 -34.71 13.48
N SER A 3 -15.53 -33.81 12.91
CA SER A 3 -15.34 -33.33 11.52
C SER A 3 -14.04 -32.53 11.49
N GLY A 4 -12.97 -33.14 10.98
CA GLY A 4 -11.70 -32.47 10.76
C GLY A 4 -11.89 -31.30 9.78
N GLU A 5 -11.93 -30.09 10.30
CA GLU A 5 -11.83 -28.85 9.56
C GLU A 5 -10.41 -28.80 8.99
N ILE A 6 -10.29 -29.12 7.70
CA ILE A 6 -9.02 -28.99 6.98
C ILE A 6 -8.79 -27.48 6.84
N ALA A 7 -8.04 -26.91 7.80
CA ALA A 7 -7.48 -25.58 7.67
C ALA A 7 -6.55 -25.59 6.44
N VAL A 8 -7.06 -25.12 5.31
CA VAL A 8 -6.24 -24.83 4.14
C VAL A 8 -5.30 -23.69 4.54
N ALA A 9 -4.07 -24.07 4.89
CA ALA A 9 -3.01 -23.11 5.13
C ALA A 9 -2.85 -22.29 3.85
N THR A 10 -3.36 -21.08 3.84
CA THR A 10 -3.14 -20.11 2.78
C THR A 10 -1.67 -19.75 2.78
N THR A 11 -0.90 -20.33 1.89
CA THR A 11 0.46 -19.90 1.58
C THR A 11 0.37 -18.48 0.99
N GLN A 12 0.43 -17.47 1.86
CA GLN A 12 0.65 -16.09 1.41
C GLN A 12 2.01 -16.05 0.71
N SER A 13 2.02 -15.85 -0.60
CA SER A 13 3.27 -15.69 -1.34
C SER A 13 3.96 -14.42 -0.82
N SER A 14 5.06 -14.60 -0.09
CA SER A 14 5.90 -13.49 0.33
C SER A 14 6.72 -13.03 -0.87
N VAL A 15 6.53 -11.80 -1.31
CA VAL A 15 7.33 -11.19 -2.38
C VAL A 15 8.78 -11.12 -1.93
N GLY A 16 9.68 -11.74 -2.70
CA GLY A 16 11.12 -11.71 -2.46
C GLY A 16 11.80 -10.43 -2.96
N PHE A 17 13.06 -10.22 -2.58
CA PHE A 17 13.83 -9.01 -2.94
C PHE A 17 13.88 -8.76 -4.45
N GLY A 18 14.33 -9.75 -5.24
CA GLY A 18 14.43 -9.60 -6.71
C GLY A 18 13.07 -9.42 -7.38
N GLU A 19 12.04 -10.11 -6.90
CA GLU A 19 10.68 -9.98 -7.38
C GLU A 19 10.11 -8.57 -7.11
N ALA A 20 10.36 -8.00 -5.93
CA ALA A 20 9.92 -6.65 -5.58
C ALA A 20 10.52 -5.59 -6.50
N ILE A 21 11.82 -5.72 -6.85
CA ILE A 21 12.48 -4.85 -7.81
C ILE A 21 11.80 -4.96 -9.18
N GLY A 22 11.59 -6.19 -9.66
CA GLY A 22 10.90 -6.44 -10.94
C GLY A 22 9.49 -5.86 -10.97
N LEU A 23 8.71 -6.03 -9.89
CA LEU A 23 7.37 -5.47 -9.74
C LEU A 23 7.39 -3.94 -9.69
N GLY A 24 8.37 -3.32 -9.05
CA GLY A 24 8.53 -1.87 -8.99
C GLY A 24 8.72 -1.27 -10.40
N PHE A 25 9.60 -1.85 -11.21
CA PHE A 25 9.83 -1.39 -12.58
C PHE A 25 8.72 -1.81 -13.55
N LYS A 26 8.15 -3.00 -13.42
CA LYS A 26 7.00 -3.44 -14.21
C LYS A 26 5.80 -2.52 -14.04
N ASN A 27 5.60 -2.00 -12.84
CA ASN A 27 4.49 -1.09 -12.49
C ASN A 27 4.94 0.38 -12.44
N TYR A 28 5.92 0.77 -13.25
CA TYR A 28 6.55 2.10 -13.23
C TYR A 28 5.52 3.25 -13.25
N PHE A 29 4.51 3.15 -14.11
CA PHE A 29 3.42 4.11 -14.28
C PHE A 29 2.06 3.59 -13.78
N ASN A 30 2.03 2.51 -13.02
CA ASN A 30 0.78 1.95 -12.52
C ASN A 30 0.41 2.55 -11.16
N PHE A 31 -0.56 3.45 -11.15
CA PHE A 31 -1.05 4.12 -9.95
C PHE A 31 -2.39 3.52 -9.43
N ASN A 32 -2.95 2.50 -10.09
CA ASN A 32 -4.33 2.05 -9.83
C ASN A 32 -4.44 0.76 -9.03
N SER A 33 -3.34 0.00 -8.86
CA SER A 33 -3.35 -1.28 -8.15
C SER A 33 -2.96 -1.15 -6.68
N ARG A 34 -2.78 -2.29 -6.01
CA ARG A 34 -2.31 -2.39 -4.62
C ARG A 34 -0.89 -2.96 -4.57
N ALA A 35 -0.10 -2.60 -3.56
CA ALA A 35 1.22 -3.17 -3.31
C ALA A 35 1.34 -3.69 -1.87
N THR A 36 1.95 -4.87 -1.71
CA THR A 36 2.20 -5.47 -0.40
C THR A 36 3.26 -4.69 0.38
N ARG A 37 3.34 -4.92 1.71
CA ARG A 37 4.43 -4.38 2.53
C ARG A 37 5.79 -4.89 2.05
N ALA A 38 5.89 -6.18 1.72
CA ALA A 38 7.14 -6.78 1.26
C ALA A 38 7.62 -6.13 -0.05
N GLU A 39 6.73 -5.97 -1.05
CA GLU A 39 7.04 -5.28 -2.30
C GLU A 39 7.58 -3.86 -2.03
N TYR A 40 6.91 -3.10 -1.16
CA TYR A 40 7.29 -1.73 -0.82
C TYR A 40 8.67 -1.67 -0.15
N TRP A 41 8.88 -2.43 0.94
CA TRP A 41 10.09 -2.32 1.73
C TRP A 41 11.33 -2.88 1.04
N TRP A 42 11.19 -3.96 0.25
CA TRP A 42 12.29 -4.47 -0.56
C TRP A 42 12.73 -3.48 -1.64
N PHE A 43 11.78 -2.79 -2.26
CA PHE A 43 12.10 -1.75 -3.25
C PHE A 43 12.75 -0.52 -2.60
N VAL A 44 12.27 -0.10 -1.44
CA VAL A 44 12.89 0.99 -0.66
C VAL A 44 14.31 0.63 -0.25
N LEU A 45 14.55 -0.61 0.20
CA LEU A 45 15.89 -1.10 0.53
C LEU A 45 16.81 -1.06 -0.70
N PHE A 46 16.31 -1.50 -1.85
CA PHE A 46 17.08 -1.46 -3.10
C PHE A 46 17.46 -0.02 -3.49
N TYR A 47 16.49 0.90 -3.45
CA TYR A 47 16.73 2.33 -3.67
C TYR A 47 17.80 2.87 -2.70
N PHE A 48 17.66 2.55 -1.41
CA PHE A 48 18.60 2.98 -0.38
C PHE A 48 20.02 2.48 -0.65
N LEU A 49 20.20 1.20 -0.96
CA LEU A 49 21.51 0.62 -1.27
C LEU A 49 22.16 1.29 -2.48
N LEU A 50 21.40 1.59 -3.53
CA LEU A 50 21.91 2.32 -4.70
C LEU A 50 22.29 3.75 -4.36
N SER A 51 21.53 4.42 -3.48
CA SER A 51 21.79 5.81 -3.07
C SER A 51 23.10 5.97 -2.27
N LEU A 52 23.65 4.90 -1.73
CA LEU A 52 24.95 4.91 -1.03
C LEU A 52 26.14 5.11 -1.99
N ILE A 53 25.94 4.91 -3.30
CA ILE A 53 26.98 5.11 -4.32
C ILE A 53 26.90 6.55 -4.83
N PRO A 54 27.85 7.45 -4.48
CA PRO A 54 27.72 8.90 -4.71
C PRO A 54 27.50 9.26 -6.19
N ILE A 55 28.22 8.61 -7.11
CA ILE A 55 28.13 8.89 -8.54
C ILE A 55 26.78 8.43 -9.12
N VAL A 56 26.29 7.28 -8.63
CA VAL A 56 25.03 6.65 -9.09
C VAL A 56 23.81 7.41 -8.51
N ASN A 57 23.94 7.99 -7.32
CA ASN A 57 22.85 8.63 -6.60
C ASN A 57 22.12 9.72 -7.43
N TRP A 58 22.83 10.52 -8.21
CA TRP A 58 22.23 11.55 -9.07
C TRP A 58 21.27 10.96 -10.11
N PHE A 59 21.67 9.84 -10.74
CA PHE A 59 20.83 9.15 -11.74
C PHE A 59 19.70 8.36 -11.06
N VAL A 60 19.99 7.73 -9.93
CA VAL A 60 19.00 6.97 -9.15
C VAL A 60 17.83 7.86 -8.74
N TRP A 61 18.10 9.08 -8.30
CA TRP A 61 17.06 10.01 -7.88
C TRP A 61 16.05 10.29 -8.98
N ILE A 62 16.52 10.53 -10.20
CA ILE A 62 15.67 10.80 -11.38
C ILE A 62 14.90 9.53 -11.80
N VAL A 63 15.61 8.41 -11.94
CA VAL A 63 15.02 7.14 -12.41
C VAL A 63 13.99 6.59 -11.43
N PHE A 64 14.25 6.72 -10.13
CA PHE A 64 13.36 6.17 -9.10
C PHE A 64 12.23 7.09 -8.68
N LEU A 65 12.20 8.35 -9.12
CA LEU A 65 11.16 9.31 -8.76
C LEU A 65 9.75 8.77 -9.05
N ILE A 66 9.50 8.38 -10.30
CA ILE A 66 8.18 7.92 -10.73
C ILE A 66 7.81 6.56 -10.11
N PRO A 67 8.66 5.51 -10.14
CA PRO A 67 8.30 4.23 -9.54
C PRO A 67 8.13 4.32 -8.02
N SER A 68 8.85 5.22 -7.33
CA SER A 68 8.63 5.45 -5.89
C SER A 68 7.26 6.09 -5.62
N ILE A 69 6.84 7.06 -6.43
CA ILE A 69 5.51 7.66 -6.32
C ILE A 69 4.43 6.62 -6.65
N SER A 70 4.60 5.85 -7.72
CA SER A 70 3.67 4.77 -8.12
C SER A 70 3.54 3.72 -7.01
N LEU A 71 4.66 3.24 -6.50
CA LEU A 71 4.69 2.22 -5.45
C LEU A 71 4.08 2.72 -4.14
N THR A 72 4.37 3.97 -3.73
CA THR A 72 3.78 4.58 -2.54
C THR A 72 2.27 4.75 -2.70
N THR A 73 1.79 5.18 -3.89
CA THR A 73 0.36 5.22 -4.20
C THR A 73 -0.29 3.86 -4.04
N ARG A 74 0.29 2.82 -4.64
CA ARG A 74 -0.22 1.44 -4.55
C ARG A 74 -0.18 0.90 -3.11
N ARG A 75 0.83 1.32 -2.33
CA ARG A 75 0.91 0.97 -0.91
C ARG A 75 -0.18 1.66 -0.08
N LEU A 76 -0.49 2.93 -0.35
CA LEU A 76 -1.62 3.64 0.27
C LEU A 76 -2.96 3.01 -0.11
N HIS A 77 -3.11 2.59 -1.36
CA HIS A 77 -4.28 1.85 -1.83
C HIS A 77 -4.49 0.54 -1.08
N ASP A 78 -3.41 -0.15 -0.69
CA ASP A 78 -3.49 -1.40 0.05
C ASP A 78 -4.08 -1.23 1.46
N ILE A 79 -3.95 -0.04 2.06
CA ILE A 79 -4.56 0.34 3.34
C ILE A 79 -5.84 1.18 3.18
N GLY A 80 -6.50 1.14 2.00
CA GLY A 80 -7.75 1.83 1.72
C GLY A 80 -7.65 3.35 1.53
N LYS A 81 -6.44 3.91 1.51
CA LYS A 81 -6.19 5.35 1.37
C LYS A 81 -5.89 5.75 -0.07
N THR A 82 -6.23 6.99 -0.43
CA THR A 82 -5.93 7.53 -1.76
C THR A 82 -4.44 7.89 -1.88
N GLY A 83 -3.87 7.77 -3.09
CA GLY A 83 -2.49 8.17 -3.37
C GLY A 83 -2.25 9.68 -3.19
N TRP A 84 -3.28 10.51 -3.22
CA TRP A 84 -3.19 11.95 -2.99
C TRP A 84 -2.61 12.33 -1.63
N TRP A 85 -2.69 11.44 -0.63
CA TRP A 85 -2.08 11.66 0.68
C TRP A 85 -0.56 11.86 0.62
N GLN A 86 0.14 11.19 -0.31
CA GLN A 86 1.58 11.43 -0.49
C GLN A 86 1.89 12.82 -1.04
N LEU A 87 1.01 13.39 -1.90
CA LEU A 87 1.18 14.76 -2.39
C LEU A 87 1.03 15.77 -1.25
N TRP A 88 -0.04 15.66 -0.45
CA TRP A 88 -0.26 16.53 0.70
C TRP A 88 0.87 16.40 1.73
N TYR A 89 1.31 15.17 2.00
CA TYR A 89 2.48 14.92 2.84
C TYR A 89 3.74 15.57 2.27
N GLY A 90 4.02 15.40 0.97
CA GLY A 90 5.18 16.01 0.30
C GLY A 90 5.16 17.54 0.36
N LEU A 91 4.02 18.16 0.09
CA LEU A 91 3.86 19.62 0.21
C LEU A 91 4.07 20.11 1.63
N ALA A 92 3.53 19.40 2.62
CA ALA A 92 3.75 19.72 4.03
C ALA A 92 5.23 19.62 4.41
N GLN A 93 5.94 18.57 3.97
CA GLN A 93 7.37 18.42 4.21
C GLN A 93 8.19 19.55 3.56
N ILE A 94 7.89 19.91 2.32
CA ILE A 94 8.55 21.03 1.64
C ILE A 94 8.32 22.32 2.43
N ALA A 95 7.10 22.62 2.84
CA ALA A 95 6.79 23.81 3.63
C ALA A 95 7.56 23.83 4.97
N MET A 96 7.64 22.70 5.68
CA MET A 96 8.39 22.61 6.95
C MET A 96 9.88 22.81 6.73
N TRP A 97 10.47 22.20 5.70
CA TRP A 97 11.88 22.39 5.37
C TRP A 97 12.21 23.80 4.93
N VAL A 98 11.35 24.44 4.12
CA VAL A 98 11.50 25.84 3.72
C VAL A 98 11.44 26.75 4.95
N THR A 99 10.48 26.54 5.85
CA THR A 99 10.38 27.30 7.10
C THR A 99 11.62 27.12 7.99
N PHE A 100 12.12 25.89 8.12
CA PHE A 100 13.33 25.58 8.87
C PHE A 100 14.56 26.30 8.31
N LEU A 101 14.78 26.21 6.99
CA LEU A 101 15.91 26.87 6.32
C LEU A 101 15.80 28.40 6.38
N ALA A 102 14.60 28.95 6.20
CA ALA A 102 14.36 30.38 6.33
C ALA A 102 14.66 30.87 7.75
N ALA A 103 14.22 30.10 8.77
CA ALA A 103 14.54 30.42 10.17
C ALA A 103 16.05 30.38 10.45
N LEU A 104 16.78 29.39 9.90
CA LEU A 104 18.25 29.35 10.02
C LEU A 104 18.92 30.58 9.38
N PHE A 105 18.48 30.97 8.17
CA PHE A 105 19.01 32.15 7.48
C PHE A 105 18.76 33.42 8.26
N VAL A 106 17.52 33.64 8.74
CA VAL A 106 17.19 34.80 9.61
C VAL A 106 17.97 34.74 10.90
N GLY A 107 18.15 33.57 11.51
CA GLY A 107 18.97 33.40 12.73
C GLY A 107 20.42 33.82 12.56
N ILE A 108 21.03 33.52 11.41
CA ILE A 108 22.38 33.99 11.08
C ILE A 108 22.43 35.52 10.96
N ALA A 109 21.43 36.11 10.27
CA ALA A 109 21.33 37.55 10.09
C ALA A 109 21.15 38.29 11.43
N THR A 110 20.27 37.82 12.32
CA THR A 110 20.05 38.39 13.66
C THR A 110 21.28 38.25 14.57
N ALA A 111 22.02 37.13 14.43
CA ALA A 111 23.29 36.95 15.15
C ALA A 111 24.32 38.00 14.76
N ILE A 112 24.42 38.34 13.48
CA ILE A 112 25.34 39.38 12.96
C ILE A 112 24.91 40.76 13.45
N SER A 113 23.60 41.02 13.56
CA SER A 113 23.05 42.30 14.06
C SER A 113 23.12 42.46 15.59
N GLY A 114 23.48 41.41 16.32
CA GLY A 114 23.50 41.42 17.80
C GLY A 114 22.12 41.35 18.44
N GLU A 115 21.09 41.01 17.70
CA GLU A 115 19.72 40.86 18.19
C GLU A 115 19.47 39.46 18.81
N SER A 116 18.39 39.34 19.59
CA SER A 116 18.04 38.07 20.22
C SER A 116 17.55 37.03 19.19
N MET A 117 18.21 35.87 19.12
CA MET A 117 17.88 34.74 18.25
C MET A 117 16.82 33.81 18.84
N ALA A 118 16.32 34.06 20.05
CA ALA A 118 15.48 33.10 20.77
C ALA A 118 14.21 32.71 19.99
N GLY A 119 13.50 33.70 19.41
CA GLY A 119 12.29 33.45 18.63
C GLY A 119 12.53 32.63 17.34
N VAL A 120 13.67 32.89 16.69
CA VAL A 120 14.08 32.17 15.48
C VAL A 120 14.41 30.72 15.78
N PHE A 121 15.12 30.43 16.86
CA PHE A 121 15.41 29.05 17.29
C PHE A 121 14.14 28.29 17.65
N VAL A 122 13.17 28.93 18.33
CA VAL A 122 11.88 28.31 18.64
C VAL A 122 11.12 27.93 17.36
N LEU A 123 11.10 28.84 16.38
CA LEU A 123 10.43 28.58 15.09
C LEU A 123 11.12 27.45 14.32
N ALA A 124 12.46 27.46 14.25
CA ALA A 124 13.23 26.41 13.59
C ALA A 124 12.99 25.04 14.26
N ALA A 125 13.05 24.99 15.59
CA ALA A 125 12.81 23.77 16.35
C ALA A 125 11.37 23.27 16.17
N ALA A 126 10.38 24.13 16.20
CA ALA A 126 8.98 23.77 15.96
C ALA A 126 8.77 23.20 14.55
N ALA A 127 9.32 23.83 13.52
CA ALA A 127 9.25 23.34 12.14
C ALA A 127 9.92 21.96 12.00
N PHE A 128 11.10 21.78 12.58
CA PHE A 128 11.84 20.52 12.55
C PHE A 128 11.11 19.39 13.27
N ILE A 129 10.60 19.63 14.47
CA ILE A 129 9.83 18.64 15.25
C ILE A 129 8.55 18.26 14.51
N THR A 130 7.86 19.24 13.93
CA THR A 130 6.63 18.97 13.15
C THR A 130 6.93 18.15 11.90
N ALA A 131 8.04 18.42 11.21
CA ALA A 131 8.48 17.64 10.05
C ALA A 131 8.75 16.18 10.45
N ILE A 132 9.43 15.93 11.55
CA ILE A 132 9.68 14.58 12.06
C ILE A 132 8.37 13.90 12.47
N ALA A 133 7.50 14.58 13.22
CA ALA A 133 6.23 14.02 13.68
C ALA A 133 5.34 13.58 12.52
N THR A 134 5.23 14.42 11.48
CA THR A 134 4.46 14.08 10.25
C THR A 134 5.12 12.98 9.44
N ALA A 135 6.45 12.90 9.40
CA ALA A 135 7.17 11.81 8.75
C ALA A 135 6.92 10.47 9.46
N VAL A 136 7.00 10.44 10.79
CA VAL A 136 6.70 9.25 11.59
C VAL A 136 5.24 8.82 11.40
N TRP A 137 4.31 9.77 11.41
CA TRP A 137 2.90 9.50 11.18
C TRP A 137 2.64 8.88 9.80
N PHE A 138 3.26 9.40 8.73
CA PHE A 138 3.15 8.83 7.39
C PHE A 138 3.81 7.45 7.29
N LEU A 139 4.97 7.28 7.95
CA LEU A 139 5.68 6.00 8.03
C LEU A 139 4.82 4.90 8.68
N ILE A 140 4.07 5.23 9.74
CA ILE A 140 3.12 4.28 10.38
C ILE A 140 2.11 3.74 9.36
N TRP A 141 1.60 4.58 8.44
CA TRP A 141 0.71 4.11 7.39
C TRP A 141 1.40 3.14 6.43
N LEU A 142 2.66 3.40 6.07
CA LEU A 142 3.41 2.53 5.18
C LEU A 142 3.77 1.17 5.80
N ILE A 143 3.92 1.11 7.12
CA ILE A 143 4.17 -0.12 7.88
C ILE A 143 2.87 -0.90 8.16
N ARG A 144 1.74 -0.21 8.25
CA ARG A 144 0.44 -0.80 8.62
C ARG A 144 0.06 -1.97 7.71
N GLN A 145 -0.59 -3.01 8.26
CA GLN A 145 -1.10 -4.13 7.46
C GLN A 145 -2.16 -3.65 6.46
N GLY A 146 -2.08 -4.16 5.22
CA GLY A 146 -3.08 -3.89 4.19
C GLY A 146 -4.43 -4.54 4.51
N GLU A 147 -5.49 -4.02 3.89
CA GLU A 147 -6.84 -4.57 4.01
C GLU A 147 -6.90 -5.99 3.44
N ASN A 148 -7.55 -6.90 4.17
CA ASN A 148 -7.77 -8.25 3.71
C ASN A 148 -8.88 -8.28 2.64
N GLY A 149 -8.67 -9.07 1.60
CA GLY A 149 -9.62 -9.20 0.50
C GLY A 149 -9.58 -8.01 -0.47
N SER A 150 -10.56 -7.96 -1.38
CA SER A 150 -10.68 -6.87 -2.36
C SER A 150 -11.13 -5.58 -1.70
N ASN A 151 -10.57 -4.47 -2.16
CA ASN A 151 -11.05 -3.13 -1.81
C ASN A 151 -11.33 -2.32 -3.09
N LYS A 152 -11.68 -1.05 -2.96
CA LYS A 152 -12.00 -0.16 -4.10
C LYS A 152 -10.86 0.02 -5.11
N TYR A 153 -9.63 -0.37 -4.78
CA TYR A 153 -8.45 -0.27 -5.64
C TYR A 153 -8.04 -1.60 -6.28
N GLY A 154 -8.73 -2.68 -5.97
CA GLY A 154 -8.52 -3.98 -6.60
C GLY A 154 -8.42 -5.16 -5.64
N PRO A 155 -8.08 -6.33 -6.18
CA PRO A 155 -7.95 -7.57 -5.43
C PRO A 155 -6.80 -7.51 -4.42
N ASP A 156 -6.84 -8.38 -3.42
CA ASP A 156 -5.75 -8.53 -2.45
C ASP A 156 -4.49 -9.05 -3.15
N PRO A 157 -3.38 -8.28 -3.16
CA PRO A 157 -2.16 -8.69 -3.84
C PRO A 157 -1.44 -9.90 -3.19
N ARG A 158 -1.90 -10.34 -2.00
CA ARG A 158 -1.36 -11.50 -1.28
C ARG A 158 -2.03 -12.81 -1.68
N VAL A 159 -3.13 -12.74 -2.42
CA VAL A 159 -3.91 -13.91 -2.85
C VAL A 159 -3.62 -14.18 -4.32
N THR A 160 -3.26 -15.41 -4.65
CA THR A 160 -3.02 -15.80 -6.04
C THR A 160 -4.31 -15.79 -6.85
N PRO A 161 -4.26 -15.52 -8.18
CA PRO A 161 -5.45 -15.56 -9.03
C PRO A 161 -6.21 -16.89 -8.98
N SER A 162 -5.51 -18.01 -8.80
CA SER A 162 -6.10 -19.34 -8.65
C SER A 162 -6.89 -19.48 -7.35
N GLU A 163 -6.38 -18.93 -6.26
CA GLU A 163 -7.04 -18.95 -4.96
C GLU A 163 -8.27 -18.01 -4.95
N TYR A 164 -8.17 -16.87 -5.66
CA TYR A 164 -9.29 -15.96 -5.84
C TYR A 164 -10.44 -16.61 -6.58
N SER A 165 -10.12 -17.33 -7.68
CA SER A 165 -11.10 -18.13 -8.45
C SER A 165 -11.74 -19.23 -7.60
N ASN A 166 -10.99 -19.83 -6.68
CA ASN A 166 -11.49 -20.88 -5.79
C ASN A 166 -12.42 -20.34 -4.70
N ARG A 167 -12.11 -19.15 -4.13
CA ARG A 167 -12.94 -18.47 -3.13
C ARG A 167 -14.22 -17.89 -3.71
N SER A 168 -14.21 -17.49 -4.98
CA SER A 168 -15.38 -16.96 -5.68
C SER A 168 -16.32 -18.06 -6.24
N ARG A 169 -15.90 -19.34 -6.20
CA ARG A 169 -16.81 -20.45 -6.54
C ARG A 169 -17.87 -20.58 -5.46
N PRO A 170 -19.15 -20.45 -5.81
CA PRO A 170 -20.20 -20.61 -4.82
C PRO A 170 -20.11 -22.02 -4.18
N ILE A 171 -20.36 -22.09 -2.90
CA ILE A 171 -20.32 -23.33 -2.07
C ILE A 171 -21.11 -24.48 -2.70
N ILE A 172 -22.05 -24.15 -3.57
CA ILE A 172 -22.85 -25.06 -4.38
C ILE A 172 -21.98 -26.03 -5.22
N SER A 173 -20.84 -25.55 -5.78
CA SER A 173 -19.96 -26.41 -6.58
C SER A 173 -19.21 -27.47 -5.74
N VAL A 174 -19.00 -27.20 -4.46
CA VAL A 174 -18.36 -28.15 -3.54
C VAL A 174 -19.33 -29.23 -3.10
N HIS A 175 -20.61 -28.88 -2.91
CA HIS A 175 -21.65 -29.84 -2.56
C HIS A 175 -21.98 -30.79 -3.73
N LEU A 176 -22.04 -30.26 -4.96
CA LEU A 176 -22.28 -31.07 -6.16
C LEU A 176 -21.16 -32.07 -6.46
N LYS A 177 -19.89 -31.71 -6.13
CA LYS A 177 -18.77 -32.64 -6.33
C LYS A 177 -18.73 -33.77 -5.29
N LYS A 178 -19.38 -33.61 -4.15
CA LYS A 178 -19.47 -34.65 -3.10
C LYS A 178 -20.57 -35.66 -3.39
N GLU A 179 -21.58 -35.30 -4.21
CA GLU A 179 -22.71 -36.16 -4.55
C GLU A 179 -22.59 -36.87 -5.93
N GLN A 180 -21.44 -36.78 -6.61
CA GLN A 180 -21.22 -37.41 -7.93
C GLN A 180 -21.22 -38.96 -7.91
N GLY A 181 -21.94 -39.57 -6.98
CA GLY A 181 -22.31 -40.98 -7.03
C GLY A 181 -23.82 -41.24 -7.26
N LYS A 182 -24.65 -40.20 -7.35
CA LYS A 182 -26.10 -40.35 -7.62
C LYS A 182 -26.54 -39.39 -8.74
N PRO A 183 -27.42 -39.85 -9.66
CA PRO A 183 -27.95 -38.99 -10.72
C PRO A 183 -28.74 -37.83 -10.11
N ILE A 184 -28.36 -36.61 -10.47
CA ILE A 184 -29.00 -35.38 -10.00
C ILE A 184 -30.41 -35.31 -10.58
N SER A 185 -31.41 -35.34 -9.71
CA SER A 185 -32.81 -35.16 -10.12
C SER A 185 -33.01 -33.68 -10.55
N ILE A 186 -33.51 -33.49 -11.77
CA ILE A 186 -33.84 -32.20 -12.39
C ILE A 186 -34.81 -31.35 -11.53
N SER A 187 -35.51 -32.00 -10.58
CA SER A 187 -36.42 -31.34 -9.64
C SER A 187 -35.73 -30.32 -8.69
N LEU A 188 -34.44 -30.55 -8.34
CA LEU A 188 -33.67 -29.64 -7.49
C LEU A 188 -33.31 -28.33 -8.20
N LEU A 189 -33.11 -28.34 -9.52
CA LEU A 189 -32.81 -27.14 -10.31
C LEU A 189 -34.02 -26.21 -10.47
N ARG A 190 -35.26 -26.76 -10.43
CA ARG A 190 -36.49 -25.95 -10.51
C ARG A 190 -36.81 -25.18 -9.21
N GLY A 191 -36.41 -25.70 -8.05
CA GLY A 191 -36.58 -25.02 -6.77
C GLY A 191 -35.68 -23.75 -6.66
N PHE A 192 -34.43 -23.91 -7.07
CA PHE A 192 -33.42 -22.85 -6.95
C PHE A 192 -33.63 -21.69 -7.91
N SER A 193 -34.22 -21.93 -9.10
CA SER A 193 -34.54 -20.87 -10.06
C SER A 193 -35.66 -19.93 -9.57
N ARG A 194 -36.56 -20.38 -8.69
CA ARG A 194 -37.64 -19.54 -8.14
C ARG A 194 -37.16 -18.62 -7.04
N ASP A 195 -36.19 -19.02 -6.25
CA ASP A 195 -35.65 -18.20 -5.15
C ASP A 195 -34.71 -17.09 -5.64
N LEU A 196 -34.03 -17.31 -6.79
CA LEU A 196 -33.19 -16.31 -7.44
C LEU A 196 -33.99 -15.27 -8.25
N LEU A 197 -35.19 -15.59 -8.69
CA LEU A 197 -36.08 -14.70 -9.44
C LEU A 197 -37.09 -13.95 -8.54
N GLY A 198 -36.89 -13.97 -7.22
CA GLY A 198 -37.64 -13.20 -6.25
C GLY A 198 -37.51 -11.69 -6.41
N LEU A 199 -37.63 -11.17 -7.64
CA LEU A 199 -37.95 -9.79 -7.93
C LEU A 199 -39.39 -9.53 -7.46
N LYS A 200 -39.52 -9.05 -6.22
CA LYS A 200 -40.78 -8.47 -5.77
C LYS A 200 -41.12 -7.29 -6.66
N HIS A 201 -42.24 -7.45 -7.36
CA HIS A 201 -42.98 -6.30 -7.86
C HIS A 201 -43.40 -5.43 -6.67
N TYR A 202 -42.90 -4.21 -6.64
CA TYR A 202 -43.57 -3.00 -6.12
C TYR A 202 -43.33 -1.88 -7.11
#